data_fedf6b27f14edb8e264fe7248033f27c
#
_entry.id   fedf6b27f14edb8e264fe7248033f27c
#
_cell.length_a   1.000
_cell.length_b   1.000
_cell.length_c   1.000
_cell.angle_alpha   90.00
_cell.angle_beta   90.00
_cell.angle_gamma   90.00
#
_symmetry.space_group_name_H-M   'P 1'
#
loop_
_entity.id
_entity.type
_entity.pdbx_description
1 polymer ?
#
loop_
_entity_poly.entity_id
_entity_poly.type
_entity_poly.pdbx_seq_one_letter_code
_entity_poly.pdbx_strand_id
1 'polypeptide(L)'
;MSELAQVLCHLVPLESEQALVNASTGDDAAVYALGDGRALVVTLDFFTPVVDDPYDFGRIAAANALSDIYAMGAKPLFVLNLLAFPRALLGDGLVEEIIRGGSDVAREAGVPIMGGHSVDDPEPKYGMVAVGEVEVEELVTNTSAEVGDLLVLTKALGTGVVATAIKADAASQAATTAAVESMTTLNRDAAAAMKRVGVRAATDVTGFGLLGHLSNMLLQSGVAAEI
;
A
#
# COMPACT_ATOMS: atom_id res chain seq x y z
N MET A 1 8.33 -21.87 3.06
CA MET A 1 8.84 -20.50 3.19
C MET A 1 8.92 -19.92 1.78
N SER A 2 8.38 -18.73 1.54
CA SER A 2 8.54 -18.06 0.24
C SER A 2 10.03 -17.73 0.00
N GLU A 3 10.44 -17.63 -1.27
CA GLU A 3 11.82 -17.23 -1.62
C GLU A 3 12.20 -15.89 -0.98
N LEU A 4 11.25 -14.96 -0.91
CA LEU A 4 11.43 -13.67 -0.24
C LEU A 4 11.74 -13.82 1.26
N ALA A 5 11.03 -14.71 1.97
CA ALA A 5 11.29 -14.96 3.39
C ALA A 5 12.70 -15.53 3.62
N GLN A 6 13.24 -16.30 2.65
CA GLN A 6 14.62 -16.80 2.71
C GLN A 6 15.66 -15.68 2.54
N VAL A 7 15.36 -14.66 1.76
CA VAL A 7 16.24 -13.48 1.60
C VAL A 7 16.16 -12.58 2.83
N LEU A 8 14.96 -12.35 3.35
CA LEU A 8 14.74 -11.48 4.51
C LEU A 8 15.37 -12.03 5.80
N CYS A 9 15.62 -13.36 5.92
CA CYS A 9 16.31 -13.90 7.08
C CYS A 9 17.80 -13.45 7.21
N HIS A 10 18.36 -12.85 6.15
CA HIS A 10 19.71 -12.23 6.21
C HIS A 10 19.68 -10.79 6.76
N LEU A 11 18.52 -10.19 6.96
CA LEU A 11 18.42 -8.95 7.70
C LEU A 11 18.80 -9.21 9.16
N VAL A 12 19.85 -8.54 9.62
CA VAL A 12 20.21 -8.55 11.04
C VAL A 12 19.52 -7.36 11.68
N PRO A 13 18.37 -7.55 12.38
CA PRO A 13 17.68 -6.45 12.99
C PRO A 13 18.52 -5.87 14.13
N LEU A 14 18.67 -4.56 14.15
CA LEU A 14 19.10 -3.85 15.34
C LEU A 14 17.88 -3.70 16.24
N GLU A 15 17.96 -4.24 17.44
CA GLU A 15 16.91 -4.05 18.46
C GLU A 15 16.81 -2.57 18.85
N SER A 16 15.61 -2.04 18.82
CA SER A 16 15.29 -0.67 19.20
C SER A 16 13.91 -0.64 19.85
N GLU A 17 13.82 -0.09 21.05
CA GLU A 17 12.53 0.10 21.73
C GLU A 17 11.59 1.03 20.95
N GLN A 18 12.12 1.89 20.09
CA GLN A 18 11.33 2.76 19.23
C GLN A 18 10.76 2.06 17.99
N ALA A 19 11.32 0.93 17.55
CA ALA A 19 10.83 0.18 16.39
C ALA A 19 9.64 -0.70 16.80
N LEU A 20 8.43 -0.11 16.80
CA LEU A 20 7.21 -0.80 17.25
C LEU A 20 6.77 -1.88 16.26
N VAL A 21 6.89 -1.60 14.96
CA VAL A 21 6.61 -2.53 13.85
C VAL A 21 7.79 -2.49 12.89
N ASN A 22 8.28 -3.65 12.49
CA ASN A 22 9.44 -3.79 11.61
C ASN A 22 9.29 -5.01 10.67
N ALA A 23 10.29 -5.29 9.85
CA ALA A 23 10.26 -6.34 8.85
C ALA A 23 9.98 -7.76 9.38
N SER A 24 10.10 -8.00 10.70
CA SER A 24 9.84 -9.33 11.29
C SER A 24 8.36 -9.61 11.50
N THR A 25 7.52 -8.59 11.58
CA THR A 25 6.07 -8.72 11.78
C THR A 25 5.32 -8.97 10.47
N GLY A 26 5.89 -8.56 9.33
CA GLY A 26 5.20 -8.63 8.03
C GLY A 26 3.92 -7.80 7.99
N ASP A 27 3.88 -6.70 8.73
CA ASP A 27 2.79 -5.73 8.73
C ASP A 27 2.87 -4.80 7.52
N ASP A 28 1.85 -3.99 7.29
CA ASP A 28 1.70 -3.17 6.07
C ASP A 28 2.76 -2.06 6.01
N ALA A 29 3.18 -1.51 7.16
CA ALA A 29 4.20 -0.46 7.22
C ALA A 29 5.13 -0.61 8.42
N ALA A 30 6.30 0.03 8.36
CA ALA A 30 7.18 0.19 9.51
C ALA A 30 6.67 1.30 10.45
N VAL A 31 6.79 1.08 11.77
CA VAL A 31 6.34 2.05 12.78
C VAL A 31 7.46 2.37 13.75
N TYR A 32 7.76 3.66 13.88
CA TYR A 32 8.83 4.17 14.75
C TYR A 32 8.28 5.18 15.77
N ALA A 33 8.39 4.86 17.07
CA ALA A 33 7.92 5.71 18.15
C ALA A 33 8.78 6.98 18.30
N LEU A 34 8.14 8.13 18.48
CA LEU A 34 8.80 9.43 18.67
C LEU A 34 9.08 9.75 20.15
N GLY A 35 8.56 8.96 21.08
CA GLY A 35 8.80 9.10 22.52
C GLY A 35 7.85 10.07 23.24
N ASP A 36 6.90 10.69 22.51
CA ASP A 36 5.90 11.62 23.05
C ASP A 36 4.45 11.08 22.93
N GLY A 37 4.30 9.77 22.77
CA GLY A 37 3.02 9.11 22.54
C GLY A 37 2.67 8.95 21.07
N ARG A 38 3.41 9.57 20.15
CA ARG A 38 3.22 9.48 18.70
C ARG A 38 4.24 8.54 18.07
N ALA A 39 3.88 8.04 16.89
CA ALA A 39 4.77 7.25 16.05
C ALA A 39 4.68 7.70 14.58
N LEU A 40 5.79 7.55 13.87
CA LEU A 40 5.83 7.63 12.41
C LEU A 40 5.47 6.26 11.83
N VAL A 41 4.65 6.28 10.79
CA VAL A 41 4.33 5.13 9.94
C VAL A 41 4.95 5.38 8.59
N VAL A 42 5.79 4.45 8.12
CA VAL A 42 6.55 4.63 6.88
C VAL A 42 6.45 3.38 6.03
N THR A 43 6.04 3.56 4.80
CA THR A 43 6.01 2.51 3.78
C THR A 43 6.69 2.95 2.49
N LEU A 44 7.04 1.98 1.65
CA LEU A 44 7.64 2.18 0.35
C LEU A 44 7.07 1.14 -0.62
N ASP A 45 6.28 1.61 -1.58
CA ASP A 45 5.71 0.79 -2.63
C ASP A 45 6.00 1.34 -4.01
N PHE A 46 6.49 0.50 -4.90
CA PHE A 46 6.61 0.79 -6.32
C PHE A 46 6.50 -0.50 -7.15
N PHE A 47 5.94 -0.41 -8.32
CA PHE A 47 5.70 -1.57 -9.18
C PHE A 47 5.65 -1.18 -10.66
N THR A 48 5.67 -2.20 -11.52
CA THR A 48 5.51 -2.05 -12.97
C THR A 48 4.07 -1.74 -13.33
N PRO A 49 3.78 -1.14 -14.52
CA PRO A 49 2.42 -0.82 -14.94
C PRO A 49 1.47 -2.02 -14.85
N VAL A 50 0.32 -1.80 -14.22
CA VAL A 50 -0.77 -2.77 -14.08
C VAL A 50 -1.96 -2.45 -14.99
N VAL A 51 -1.91 -1.27 -15.62
CA VAL A 51 -2.85 -0.77 -16.64
C VAL A 51 -2.05 -0.06 -17.73
N ASP A 52 -2.66 0.11 -18.91
CA ASP A 52 -1.97 0.71 -20.06
C ASP A 52 -1.97 2.24 -20.03
N ASP A 53 -2.99 2.86 -19.43
CA ASP A 53 -3.07 4.31 -19.32
C ASP A 53 -2.07 4.84 -18.30
N PRO A 54 -1.11 5.71 -18.67
CA PRO A 54 -0.06 6.19 -17.79
C PRO A 54 -0.59 7.08 -16.66
N TYR A 55 -1.65 7.85 -16.88
CA TYR A 55 -2.26 8.67 -15.86
C TYR A 55 -2.94 7.80 -14.79
N ASP A 56 -3.70 6.78 -15.21
CA ASP A 56 -4.32 5.83 -14.29
C ASP A 56 -3.29 4.99 -13.54
N PHE A 57 -2.20 4.59 -14.20
CA PHE A 57 -1.10 3.93 -13.50
C PHE A 57 -0.51 4.81 -12.39
N GLY A 58 -0.29 6.09 -12.66
CA GLY A 58 0.15 7.06 -11.65
C GLY A 58 -0.81 7.19 -10.45
N ARG A 59 -2.12 7.25 -10.74
CA ARG A 59 -3.17 7.28 -9.70
C ARG A 59 -3.17 6.02 -8.84
N ILE A 60 -3.10 4.86 -9.47
CA ILE A 60 -3.09 3.57 -8.77
C ILE A 60 -1.86 3.46 -7.87
N ALA A 61 -0.68 3.84 -8.36
CA ALA A 61 0.55 3.76 -7.59
C ALA A 61 0.53 4.66 -6.34
N ALA A 62 -0.01 5.87 -6.45
CA ALA A 62 -0.16 6.77 -5.32
C ALA A 62 -1.21 6.28 -4.31
N ALA A 63 -2.36 5.78 -4.79
CA ALA A 63 -3.40 5.23 -3.91
C ALA A 63 -2.90 3.99 -3.16
N ASN A 64 -2.10 3.13 -3.83
CA ASN A 64 -1.50 1.95 -3.22
C ASN A 64 -0.49 2.34 -2.13
N ALA A 65 0.44 3.25 -2.38
CA ALA A 65 1.42 3.67 -1.37
C ALA A 65 0.77 4.34 -0.14
N LEU A 66 -0.35 5.03 -0.32
CA LEU A 66 -1.11 5.62 0.80
C LEU A 66 -1.97 4.60 1.54
N SER A 67 -2.24 3.43 0.93
CA SER A 67 -3.12 2.40 1.48
C SER A 67 -2.58 1.83 2.78
N ASP A 68 -1.29 1.53 2.86
CA ASP A 68 -0.63 1.03 4.06
C ASP A 68 -0.75 2.01 5.24
N ILE A 69 -0.59 3.32 4.96
CA ILE A 69 -0.76 4.35 5.99
C ILE A 69 -2.17 4.32 6.55
N TYR A 70 -3.17 4.16 5.69
CA TYR A 70 -4.57 4.06 6.11
C TYR A 70 -4.87 2.74 6.83
N ALA A 71 -4.28 1.61 6.40
CA ALA A 71 -4.45 0.30 7.04
C ALA A 71 -3.92 0.31 8.49
N MET A 72 -2.81 1.02 8.73
CA MET A 72 -2.23 1.21 10.06
C MET A 72 -2.98 2.25 10.94
N GLY A 73 -4.13 2.77 10.49
CA GLY A 73 -4.88 3.80 11.22
C GLY A 73 -4.22 5.16 11.26
N ALA A 74 -3.14 5.36 10.51
CA ALA A 74 -2.34 6.58 10.51
C ALA A 74 -2.91 7.66 9.58
N LYS A 75 -2.52 8.90 9.87
CA LYS A 75 -2.79 10.06 9.03
C LYS A 75 -1.57 10.31 8.14
N PRO A 76 -1.70 10.25 6.80
CA PRO A 76 -0.59 10.57 5.92
C PRO A 76 -0.16 12.03 6.06
N LEU A 77 1.16 12.26 6.04
CA LEU A 77 1.80 13.57 6.19
C LEU A 77 2.37 14.09 4.87
N PHE A 78 3.17 13.27 4.21
CA PHE A 78 3.78 13.58 2.92
C PHE A 78 4.20 12.31 2.18
N VAL A 79 4.49 12.47 0.89
CA VAL A 79 5.03 11.39 0.06
C VAL A 79 6.27 11.84 -0.70
N LEU A 80 7.09 10.86 -1.13
CA LEU A 80 8.23 11.04 -2.02
C LEU A 80 8.08 10.13 -3.23
N ASN A 81 8.23 10.65 -4.44
CA ASN A 81 8.16 9.87 -5.66
C ASN A 81 9.36 8.92 -5.83
N LEU A 82 9.09 7.71 -6.30
CA LEU A 82 10.08 6.76 -6.80
C LEU A 82 9.76 6.48 -8.27
N LEU A 83 10.69 6.80 -9.15
CA LEU A 83 10.54 6.66 -10.59
C LEU A 83 11.73 5.90 -11.17
N ALA A 84 11.49 4.73 -11.74
CA ALA A 84 12.44 4.04 -12.61
C ALA A 84 11.84 4.02 -14.02
N PHE A 85 12.58 4.54 -15.02
CA PHE A 85 12.00 4.70 -16.34
C PHE A 85 13.09 4.69 -17.42
N PRO A 86 12.84 4.08 -18.61
CA PRO A 86 13.79 4.10 -19.71
C PRO A 86 14.04 5.52 -20.18
N ARG A 87 15.30 5.93 -20.18
CA ARG A 87 15.69 7.27 -20.63
C ARG A 87 15.23 7.59 -22.07
N ALA A 88 15.12 6.54 -22.89
CA ALA A 88 14.66 6.68 -24.27
C ALA A 88 13.19 7.09 -24.40
N LEU A 89 12.36 6.87 -23.39
CA LEU A 89 10.95 7.23 -23.34
C LEU A 89 10.68 8.56 -22.61
N LEU A 90 11.74 9.23 -22.14
CA LEU A 90 11.60 10.58 -21.62
C LEU A 90 11.32 11.54 -22.79
N GLY A 91 10.26 12.29 -22.72
CA GLY A 91 9.84 13.24 -23.76
C GLY A 91 8.64 12.78 -24.59
N ASP A 92 8.17 11.53 -24.40
CA ASP A 92 6.94 11.04 -25.05
C ASP A 92 5.66 11.44 -24.29
N GLY A 93 5.81 12.18 -23.18
CA GLY A 93 4.70 12.61 -22.32
C GLY A 93 4.23 11.55 -21.31
N LEU A 94 4.76 10.33 -21.37
CA LEU A 94 4.32 9.22 -20.50
C LEU A 94 4.65 9.46 -19.02
N VAL A 95 5.86 9.93 -18.74
CA VAL A 95 6.31 10.21 -17.36
C VAL A 95 5.52 11.36 -16.75
N GLU A 96 5.25 12.38 -17.54
CA GLU A 96 4.44 13.53 -17.14
C GLU A 96 3.02 13.11 -16.74
N GLU A 97 2.38 12.22 -17.51
CA GLU A 97 1.05 11.70 -17.20
C GLU A 97 1.06 10.82 -15.93
N ILE A 98 2.07 9.96 -15.74
CA ILE A 98 2.24 9.15 -14.53
C ILE A 98 2.36 10.06 -13.30
N ILE A 99 3.26 11.04 -13.35
CA ILE A 99 3.47 11.98 -12.23
C ILE A 99 2.22 12.83 -11.99
N ARG A 100 1.51 13.24 -13.04
CA ARG A 100 0.25 13.98 -12.94
C ARG A 100 -0.81 13.15 -12.21
N GLY A 101 -0.98 11.87 -12.59
CA GLY A 101 -1.90 10.95 -11.93
C GLY A 101 -1.60 10.79 -10.45
N GLY A 102 -0.33 10.52 -10.11
CA GLY A 102 0.11 10.42 -8.72
C GLY A 102 -0.10 11.71 -7.92
N SER A 103 0.16 12.86 -8.56
CA SER A 103 -0.02 14.19 -7.93
C SER A 103 -1.49 14.50 -7.65
N ASP A 104 -2.40 14.08 -8.52
CA ASP A 104 -3.83 14.32 -8.33
C ASP A 104 -4.37 13.50 -7.16
N VAL A 105 -3.94 12.24 -6.98
CA VAL A 105 -4.29 11.41 -5.82
C VAL A 105 -3.67 11.95 -4.53
N ALA A 106 -2.40 12.37 -4.56
CA ALA A 106 -1.78 13.01 -3.40
C ALA A 106 -2.53 14.28 -2.97
N ARG A 107 -2.98 15.08 -3.93
CA ARG A 107 -3.81 16.27 -3.68
C ARG A 107 -5.18 15.92 -3.09
N GLU A 108 -5.84 14.87 -3.60
CA GLU A 108 -7.11 14.35 -3.06
C GLU A 108 -6.94 13.88 -1.61
N ALA A 109 -5.82 13.22 -1.31
CA ALA A 109 -5.47 12.81 0.05
C ALA A 109 -5.11 13.99 0.96
N GLY A 110 -4.88 15.19 0.41
CA GLY A 110 -4.40 16.37 1.14
C GLY A 110 -2.92 16.27 1.54
N VAL A 111 -2.10 15.56 0.76
CA VAL A 111 -0.73 15.19 1.10
C VAL A 111 0.25 15.83 0.11
N PRO A 112 1.26 16.60 0.56
CA PRO A 112 2.27 17.17 -0.32
C PRO A 112 3.26 16.10 -0.82
N ILE A 113 3.69 16.25 -2.07
CA ILE A 113 4.84 15.53 -2.62
C ILE A 113 6.09 16.36 -2.32
N MET A 114 6.97 15.84 -1.46
CA MET A 114 8.14 16.57 -0.96
C MET A 114 9.41 16.39 -1.80
N GLY A 115 9.32 15.61 -2.89
CA GLY A 115 10.44 15.30 -3.77
C GLY A 115 10.44 13.84 -4.19
N GLY A 116 11.60 13.25 -4.35
CA GLY A 116 11.72 11.85 -4.73
C GLY A 116 13.06 11.52 -5.38
N HIS A 117 13.13 10.34 -5.98
CA HIS A 117 14.31 9.89 -6.72
C HIS A 117 13.91 9.25 -8.06
N SER A 118 14.78 9.37 -9.05
CA SER A 118 14.60 8.73 -10.35
C SER A 118 15.85 8.01 -10.80
N VAL A 119 15.67 6.86 -11.46
CA VAL A 119 16.75 6.06 -12.04
C VAL A 119 16.42 5.69 -13.47
N ASP A 120 17.47 5.51 -14.31
CA ASP A 120 17.35 4.93 -15.63
C ASP A 120 17.20 3.41 -15.51
N ASP A 121 16.08 2.86 -15.95
CA ASP A 121 15.76 1.43 -15.84
C ASP A 121 15.03 1.00 -17.12
N PRO A 122 15.38 -0.14 -17.73
CA PRO A 122 14.73 -0.59 -18.96
C PRO A 122 13.24 -0.92 -18.77
N GLU A 123 12.78 -1.17 -17.54
CA GLU A 123 11.40 -1.48 -17.21
C GLU A 123 10.77 -0.35 -16.39
N PRO A 124 9.71 0.31 -16.88
CA PRO A 124 9.03 1.36 -16.13
C PRO A 124 8.54 0.88 -14.76
N LYS A 125 8.85 1.64 -13.71
CA LYS A 125 8.30 1.45 -12.35
C LYS A 125 8.00 2.81 -11.74
N TYR A 126 6.89 2.89 -11.06
CA TYR A 126 6.51 4.07 -10.30
C TYR A 126 5.87 3.70 -8.98
N GLY A 127 6.07 4.54 -8.00
CA GLY A 127 5.48 4.43 -6.69
C GLY A 127 5.93 5.56 -5.79
N MET A 128 5.71 5.37 -4.49
CA MET A 128 6.04 6.40 -3.50
C MET A 128 6.54 5.78 -2.20
N VAL A 129 7.39 6.55 -1.52
CA VAL A 129 7.49 6.44 -0.06
C VAL A 129 6.33 7.25 0.50
N ALA A 130 5.54 6.67 1.40
CA ALA A 130 4.52 7.39 2.14
C ALA A 130 4.90 7.44 3.62
N VAL A 131 4.73 8.62 4.21
CA VAL A 131 4.99 8.87 5.64
C VAL A 131 3.72 9.40 6.27
N GLY A 132 3.33 8.76 7.37
CA GLY A 132 2.20 9.16 8.19
C GLY A 132 2.57 9.24 9.66
N GLU A 133 1.63 9.71 10.48
CA GLU A 133 1.74 9.68 11.94
C GLU A 133 0.48 9.09 12.57
N VAL A 134 0.65 8.51 13.74
CA VAL A 134 -0.43 7.94 14.54
C VAL A 134 -0.11 8.10 16.03
N GLU A 135 -1.14 8.27 16.87
CA GLU A 135 -0.98 8.05 18.30
C GLU A 135 -0.76 6.56 18.55
N VAL A 136 0.24 6.18 19.34
CA VAL A 136 0.61 4.77 19.57
C VAL A 136 -0.58 3.94 20.06
N GLU A 137 -1.47 4.55 20.86
CA GLU A 137 -2.68 3.90 21.38
C GLU A 137 -3.77 3.67 20.29
N GLU A 138 -3.69 4.37 19.17
CA GLU A 138 -4.62 4.27 18.04
C GLU A 138 -4.05 3.44 16.87
N LEU A 139 -2.84 2.90 17.03
CA LEU A 139 -2.19 2.09 16.01
C LEU A 139 -3.00 0.83 15.71
N VAL A 140 -3.30 0.61 14.44
CA VAL A 140 -3.91 -0.61 13.93
C VAL A 140 -2.82 -1.46 13.30
N THR A 141 -2.82 -2.76 13.59
CA THR A 141 -1.83 -3.71 13.07
C THR A 141 -2.51 -4.96 12.52
N ASN A 142 -1.83 -5.71 11.71
CA ASN A 142 -2.33 -7.00 11.24
C ASN A 142 -2.17 -8.13 12.29
N THR A 143 -1.63 -7.84 13.47
CA THR A 143 -1.30 -8.82 14.51
C THR A 143 -2.30 -8.84 15.68
N SER A 144 -3.38 -8.07 15.61
CA SER A 144 -4.29 -7.80 16.73
C SER A 144 -5.68 -8.41 16.57
N ALA A 145 -5.87 -9.37 15.66
CA ALA A 145 -7.15 -10.05 15.49
C ALA A 145 -7.45 -11.02 16.64
N GLU A 146 -8.70 -11.06 17.09
CA GLU A 146 -9.15 -11.89 18.20
C GLU A 146 -10.26 -12.86 17.79
N VAL A 147 -10.41 -13.94 18.57
CA VAL A 147 -11.52 -14.90 18.37
C VAL A 147 -12.86 -14.20 18.60
N GLY A 148 -13.75 -14.25 17.63
CA GLY A 148 -15.06 -13.61 17.66
C GLY A 148 -15.13 -12.33 16.83
N ASP A 149 -14.02 -11.85 16.29
CA ASP A 149 -14.00 -10.74 15.34
C ASP A 149 -14.71 -11.12 14.03
N LEU A 150 -15.32 -10.13 13.39
CA LEU A 150 -15.93 -10.26 12.07
C LEU A 150 -14.99 -9.71 11.01
N LEU A 151 -14.85 -10.46 9.92
CA LEU A 151 -14.09 -10.00 8.74
C LEU A 151 -14.98 -9.06 7.90
N VAL A 152 -14.48 -7.86 7.63
CA VAL A 152 -15.17 -6.86 6.80
C VAL A 152 -14.25 -6.50 5.63
N LEU A 153 -14.71 -6.73 4.41
CA LEU A 153 -14.04 -6.32 3.19
C LEU A 153 -14.68 -5.03 2.65
N THR A 154 -13.89 -3.98 2.46
CA THR A 154 -14.39 -2.64 2.12
C THR A 154 -14.40 -2.34 0.62
N LYS A 155 -13.74 -3.16 -0.21
CA LYS A 155 -13.70 -3.06 -1.67
C LYS A 155 -13.93 -4.42 -2.33
N ALA A 156 -14.39 -4.42 -3.57
CA ALA A 156 -14.53 -5.64 -4.35
C ALA A 156 -13.16 -6.29 -4.64
N LEU A 157 -13.15 -7.63 -4.66
CA LEU A 157 -12.00 -8.43 -5.08
C LEU A 157 -11.93 -8.54 -6.61
N GLY A 158 -10.74 -8.91 -7.13
CA GLY A 158 -10.56 -9.26 -8.53
C GLY A 158 -9.69 -8.32 -9.35
N THR A 159 -9.20 -7.23 -8.78
CA THR A 159 -8.34 -6.25 -9.46
C THR A 159 -7.09 -6.90 -10.06
N GLY A 160 -6.43 -7.82 -9.35
CA GLY A 160 -5.27 -8.56 -9.85
C GLY A 160 -5.59 -9.50 -11.02
N VAL A 161 -6.78 -10.11 -11.03
CA VAL A 161 -7.26 -10.92 -12.16
C VAL A 161 -7.50 -10.04 -13.38
N VAL A 162 -8.14 -8.88 -13.19
CA VAL A 162 -8.37 -7.90 -14.27
C VAL A 162 -7.05 -7.34 -14.80
N ALA A 163 -6.09 -6.99 -13.94
CA ALA A 163 -4.76 -6.52 -14.37
C ALA A 163 -4.02 -7.58 -15.20
N THR A 164 -4.14 -8.86 -14.84
CA THR A 164 -3.59 -9.96 -15.65
C THR A 164 -4.31 -10.09 -17.00
N ALA A 165 -5.63 -9.91 -17.03
CA ALA A 165 -6.41 -9.96 -18.26
C ALA A 165 -6.10 -8.75 -19.19
N ILE A 166 -5.85 -7.57 -18.63
CA ILE A 166 -5.38 -6.38 -19.40
C ILE A 166 -4.07 -6.73 -20.12
N LYS A 167 -3.07 -7.24 -19.41
CA LYS A 167 -1.77 -7.66 -19.98
C LYS A 167 -1.90 -8.72 -21.09
N ALA A 168 -2.99 -9.47 -21.11
CA ALA A 168 -3.28 -10.50 -22.10
C ALA A 168 -4.28 -10.04 -23.19
N ASP A 169 -4.60 -8.76 -23.29
CA ASP A 169 -5.64 -8.19 -24.18
C ASP A 169 -7.00 -8.91 -24.07
N ALA A 170 -7.33 -9.42 -22.89
CA ALA A 170 -8.54 -10.23 -22.63
C ALA A 170 -9.55 -9.54 -21.69
N ALA A 171 -9.23 -8.37 -21.14
CA ALA A 171 -10.12 -7.63 -20.28
C ALA A 171 -11.20 -6.87 -21.06
N SER A 172 -12.45 -6.90 -20.59
CA SER A 172 -13.46 -6.01 -21.12
C SER A 172 -13.25 -4.57 -20.61
N GLN A 173 -13.65 -3.58 -21.42
CA GLN A 173 -13.57 -2.17 -21.01
C GLN A 173 -14.29 -1.91 -19.67
N ALA A 174 -15.45 -2.53 -19.46
CA ALA A 174 -16.19 -2.39 -18.20
C ALA A 174 -15.41 -2.95 -16.98
N ALA A 175 -14.75 -4.10 -17.14
CA ALA A 175 -13.92 -4.67 -16.08
C ALA A 175 -12.69 -3.81 -15.80
N THR A 176 -12.04 -3.30 -16.85
CA THR A 176 -10.89 -2.38 -16.72
C THR A 176 -11.29 -1.12 -15.95
N THR A 177 -12.39 -0.46 -16.37
CA THR A 177 -12.90 0.74 -15.70
C THR A 177 -13.20 0.48 -14.22
N ALA A 178 -13.91 -0.60 -13.89
CA ALA A 178 -14.25 -0.94 -12.51
C ALA A 178 -13.00 -1.25 -11.66
N ALA A 179 -12.00 -1.91 -12.23
CA ALA A 179 -10.75 -2.19 -11.54
C ALA A 179 -9.94 -0.90 -11.28
N VAL A 180 -9.84 -0.02 -12.28
CA VAL A 180 -9.18 1.29 -12.13
C VAL A 180 -9.87 2.13 -11.07
N GLU A 181 -11.21 2.24 -11.09
CA GLU A 181 -11.98 2.96 -10.07
C GLU A 181 -11.71 2.41 -8.66
N SER A 182 -11.72 1.08 -8.50
CA SER A 182 -11.43 0.44 -7.22
C SER A 182 -10.01 0.71 -6.74
N MET A 183 -9.00 0.57 -7.63
CA MET A 183 -7.58 0.75 -7.28
C MET A 183 -7.21 2.22 -7.02
N THR A 184 -7.91 3.18 -7.65
CA THR A 184 -7.64 4.62 -7.46
C THR A 184 -8.43 5.23 -6.31
N THR A 185 -9.46 4.57 -5.81
CA THR A 185 -10.22 5.02 -4.64
C THR A 185 -9.36 4.90 -3.38
N LEU A 186 -9.14 6.01 -2.68
CA LEU A 186 -8.38 6.02 -1.41
C LEU A 186 -9.09 5.23 -0.32
N ASN A 187 -8.33 4.50 0.49
CA ASN A 187 -8.85 3.79 1.67
C ASN A 187 -9.09 4.69 2.88
N ARG A 188 -9.00 6.01 2.71
CA ARG A 188 -9.19 7.03 3.74
C ARG A 188 -10.52 6.90 4.51
N ASP A 189 -11.62 6.72 3.79
CA ASP A 189 -12.96 6.67 4.42
C ASP A 189 -13.17 5.35 5.16
N ALA A 190 -12.59 4.25 4.66
CA ALA A 190 -12.55 2.97 5.37
C ALA A 190 -11.73 3.09 6.66
N ALA A 191 -10.54 3.71 6.62
CA ALA A 191 -9.71 3.97 7.80
C ALA A 191 -10.45 4.86 8.83
N ALA A 192 -11.12 5.91 8.37
CA ALA A 192 -11.94 6.74 9.26
C ALA A 192 -13.10 5.96 9.91
N ALA A 193 -13.70 5.00 9.18
CA ALA A 193 -14.71 4.13 9.74
C ALA A 193 -14.12 3.16 10.77
N MET A 194 -12.98 2.53 10.49
CA MET A 194 -12.24 1.67 11.43
C MET A 194 -11.98 2.38 12.76
N LYS A 195 -11.45 3.60 12.72
CA LYS A 195 -11.19 4.41 13.93
C LYS A 195 -12.47 4.67 14.74
N ARG A 196 -13.59 5.02 14.07
CA ARG A 196 -14.86 5.28 14.77
C ARG A 196 -15.44 4.06 15.51
N VAL A 197 -15.23 2.85 14.99
CA VAL A 197 -15.75 1.61 15.62
C VAL A 197 -14.70 0.91 16.50
N GLY A 198 -13.48 1.42 16.55
CA GLY A 198 -12.41 0.87 17.39
C GLY A 198 -11.82 -0.43 16.85
N VAL A 199 -11.70 -0.57 15.52
CA VAL A 199 -11.01 -1.71 14.90
C VAL A 199 -9.54 -1.69 15.30
N ARG A 200 -9.02 -2.85 15.71
CA ARG A 200 -7.63 -3.01 16.15
C ARG A 200 -6.79 -3.82 15.16
N ALA A 201 -7.41 -4.62 14.31
CA ALA A 201 -6.73 -5.45 13.31
C ALA A 201 -7.23 -5.11 11.91
N ALA A 202 -6.31 -4.73 11.04
CA ALA A 202 -6.58 -4.48 9.63
C ALA A 202 -5.33 -4.78 8.80
N THR A 203 -5.53 -5.00 7.52
CA THR A 203 -4.53 -5.00 6.47
C THR A 203 -5.20 -4.56 5.17
N ASP A 204 -4.48 -4.00 4.24
CA ASP A 204 -5.00 -3.84 2.90
C ASP A 204 -4.81 -5.14 2.08
N VAL A 205 -5.52 -5.25 0.97
CA VAL A 205 -5.44 -6.45 0.10
C VAL A 205 -4.85 -6.05 -1.24
N THR A 206 -3.61 -6.46 -1.48
CA THR A 206 -2.85 -6.15 -2.70
C THR A 206 -2.43 -7.42 -3.47
N GLY A 207 -1.17 -7.56 -3.83
CA GLY A 207 -0.66 -8.58 -4.75
C GLY A 207 -0.82 -10.04 -4.28
N PHE A 208 -0.88 -10.30 -2.99
CA PHE A 208 -1.09 -11.67 -2.45
C PHE A 208 -2.56 -12.06 -2.38
N GLY A 209 -3.48 -11.15 -2.71
CA GLY A 209 -4.92 -11.38 -2.67
C GLY A 209 -5.47 -11.59 -1.26
N LEU A 210 -6.79 -11.76 -1.16
CA LEU A 210 -7.46 -11.90 0.13
C LEU A 210 -6.85 -13.00 1.00
N LEU A 211 -6.66 -14.18 0.45
CA LEU A 211 -6.19 -15.32 1.24
C LEU A 211 -4.75 -15.15 1.73
N GLY A 212 -3.88 -14.50 0.94
CA GLY A 212 -2.50 -14.24 1.35
C GLY A 212 -2.43 -13.25 2.50
N HIS A 213 -3.09 -12.09 2.39
CA HIS A 213 -3.09 -11.07 3.43
C HIS A 213 -3.82 -11.55 4.69
N LEU A 214 -4.99 -12.19 4.54
CA LEU A 214 -5.72 -12.78 5.67
C LEU A 214 -4.90 -13.87 6.36
N SER A 215 -4.23 -14.75 5.61
CA SER A 215 -3.36 -15.78 6.19
C SER A 215 -2.24 -15.18 7.04
N ASN A 216 -1.63 -14.08 6.60
CA ASN A 216 -0.63 -13.38 7.38
C ASN A 216 -1.22 -12.83 8.68
N MET A 217 -2.34 -12.12 8.61
CA MET A 217 -3.04 -11.59 9.78
C MET A 217 -3.37 -12.70 10.79
N LEU A 218 -3.92 -13.84 10.34
CA LEU A 218 -4.30 -14.95 11.19
C LEU A 218 -3.09 -15.62 11.85
N LEU A 219 -2.01 -15.81 11.10
CA LEU A 219 -0.75 -16.38 11.63
C LEU A 219 -0.13 -15.47 12.69
N GLN A 220 -0.05 -14.18 12.44
CA GLN A 220 0.52 -13.20 13.36
C GLN A 220 -0.33 -13.02 14.62
N SER A 221 -1.66 -13.11 14.49
CA SER A 221 -2.60 -13.02 15.62
C SER A 221 -2.78 -14.35 16.38
N GLY A 222 -2.30 -15.47 15.83
CA GLY A 222 -2.47 -16.79 16.46
C GLY A 222 -3.91 -17.30 16.46
N VAL A 223 -4.73 -16.89 15.47
CA VAL A 223 -6.15 -17.25 15.35
C VAL A 223 -6.44 -17.89 13.98
N ALA A 224 -7.64 -18.42 13.81
CA ALA A 224 -8.17 -18.96 12.55
C ALA A 224 -9.45 -18.25 12.15
N ALA A 225 -9.78 -18.25 10.86
CA ALA A 225 -11.03 -17.69 10.35
C ALA A 225 -11.76 -18.70 9.45
N GLU A 226 -13.07 -18.56 9.40
CA GLU A 226 -13.96 -19.20 8.43
C GLU A 226 -14.53 -18.11 7.51
N ILE A 227 -14.45 -18.28 6.16
CA ILE A 227 -14.85 -17.31 5.12
C ILE A 227 -15.77 -17.94 4.09
#